data_804ca440a8edc57bba65543028e43294
#
_entry.id   804ca440a8edc57bba65543028e43294
#
_cell.length_a   1.000
_cell.length_b   1.000
_cell.length_c   1.000
_cell.angle_alpha   90.00
_cell.angle_beta   90.00
_cell.angle_gamma   90.00
#
_symmetry.space_group_name_H-M   'P 1'
#
loop_
_entity.id
_entity.type
_entity.pdbx_description
1 polymer ?
#
loop_
_entity_poly.entity_id
_entity_poly.type
_entity_poly.pdbx_seq_one_letter_code
_entity_poly.pdbx_strand_id
1 'polypeptide(L)'
;PPQESGLVNNGWYGKYHHEMIWWHCTHYALWGRWKMASGMMEVFADNLATYRRKAAMQGYDGARWPKTIGDHAWWEWPLETTALLIWQQPHPIFYAELEYRQHPTRETLEKWRDVVFETADFMASYAHYDAAADRYVLGYPLQVVGENADPRTTINPTFELSYWLTGLRIAGLWRERLG
;
A
#
# COMPACT_ATOMS: atom_id res chain seq x y z
N PRO A 1 -18.39 -3.15 4.93
CA PRO A 1 -17.01 -3.56 4.83
C PRO A 1 -16.35 -3.46 6.19
N PRO A 2 -15.45 -4.39 6.51
CA PRO A 2 -14.71 -4.31 7.75
C PRO A 2 -13.79 -3.10 7.70
N GLN A 3 -14.16 -2.11 8.46
CA GLN A 3 -13.35 -0.94 8.73
C GLN A 3 -12.98 -0.97 10.19
N GLU A 4 -11.89 -0.35 10.54
CA GLU A 4 -11.49 -0.17 11.92
C GLU A 4 -12.55 0.56 12.73
N SER A 5 -13.33 1.39 12.06
CA SER A 5 -14.51 2.04 12.57
C SER A 5 -15.73 1.18 12.30
N GLY A 6 -16.06 0.26 13.18
CA GLY A 6 -17.24 -0.58 13.03
C GLY A 6 -18.57 0.23 12.99
N LEU A 7 -19.65 -0.46 12.70
CA LEU A 7 -20.99 0.16 12.62
C LEU A 7 -21.48 0.74 13.96
N VAL A 8 -20.96 0.25 15.07
CA VAL A 8 -21.49 0.53 16.41
C VAL A 8 -20.55 1.40 17.25
N ASN A 9 -19.26 1.26 17.07
CA ASN A 9 -18.28 2.07 17.79
C ASN A 9 -17.20 2.52 16.83
N ASN A 10 -17.25 3.77 16.45
CA ASN A 10 -16.34 4.37 15.52
C ASN A 10 -15.31 5.23 16.26
N GLY A 11 -14.31 4.59 16.84
CA GLY A 11 -13.20 5.29 17.50
C GLY A 11 -12.35 6.13 16.54
N TRP A 12 -12.45 5.92 15.23
CA TRP A 12 -11.67 6.58 14.19
C TRP A 12 -12.51 7.46 13.25
N TYR A 13 -13.70 7.82 13.67
CA TYR A 13 -14.56 8.81 12.99
C TYR A 13 -14.89 8.49 11.53
N GLY A 14 -15.07 7.21 11.19
CA GLY A 14 -15.43 6.78 9.84
C GLY A 14 -14.34 6.86 8.79
N LYS A 15 -13.09 7.11 9.18
CA LYS A 15 -11.98 7.12 8.23
C LYS A 15 -11.78 5.76 7.60
N TYR A 16 -11.39 5.77 6.33
CA TYR A 16 -10.93 4.57 5.66
C TYR A 16 -9.42 4.42 5.88
N HIS A 17 -9.03 3.34 6.55
CA HIS A 17 -7.64 3.06 6.88
C HIS A 17 -7.02 2.09 5.88
N HIS A 18 -6.31 2.61 4.87
CA HIS A 18 -5.54 1.78 3.94
C HIS A 18 -4.55 0.87 4.67
N GLU A 19 -4.00 1.35 5.77
CA GLU A 19 -3.09 0.61 6.62
C GLU A 19 -3.75 -0.62 7.24
N MET A 20 -4.89 -0.44 7.90
CA MET A 20 -5.49 -1.44 8.78
C MET A 20 -6.36 -2.47 8.06
N ILE A 21 -6.79 -2.18 6.83
CA ILE A 21 -7.61 -3.13 6.07
C ILE A 21 -6.91 -4.46 5.83
N TRP A 22 -5.57 -4.49 5.86
CA TRP A 22 -4.80 -5.72 5.78
C TRP A 22 -5.23 -6.73 6.85
N TRP A 23 -5.33 -6.29 8.08
CA TRP A 23 -5.74 -7.10 9.22
C TRP A 23 -7.22 -7.50 9.16
N HIS A 24 -8.05 -6.66 8.57
CA HIS A 24 -9.50 -6.85 8.56
C HIS A 24 -9.99 -7.66 7.35
N CYS A 25 -9.23 -7.78 6.29
CA CYS A 25 -9.75 -8.28 5.02
C CYS A 25 -8.99 -9.48 4.43
N THR A 26 -7.72 -9.70 4.77
CA THR A 26 -6.92 -10.76 4.15
C THR A 26 -7.45 -12.17 4.43
N HIS A 27 -8.07 -12.40 5.58
CA HIS A 27 -8.65 -13.68 5.94
C HIS A 27 -9.80 -14.11 5.02
N TYR A 28 -10.49 -13.19 4.35
CA TYR A 28 -11.54 -13.55 3.38
C TYR A 28 -10.98 -14.33 2.18
N ALA A 29 -9.74 -14.04 1.76
CA ALA A 29 -9.08 -14.84 0.74
C ALA A 29 -8.82 -16.27 1.21
N LEU A 30 -8.31 -16.42 2.45
CA LEU A 30 -8.03 -17.74 3.05
C LEU A 30 -9.29 -18.59 3.21
N TRP A 31 -10.43 -17.96 3.44
CA TRP A 31 -11.71 -18.64 3.62
C TRP A 31 -12.51 -18.82 2.33
N GLY A 32 -11.95 -18.49 1.17
CA GLY A 32 -12.67 -18.55 -0.11
C GLY A 32 -13.85 -17.57 -0.17
N ARG A 33 -13.76 -16.43 0.53
CA ARG A 33 -14.80 -15.40 0.63
C ARG A 33 -14.37 -14.06 0.05
N TRP A 34 -13.46 -14.09 -0.92
CA TRP A 34 -12.88 -12.87 -1.50
C TRP A 34 -13.91 -11.84 -1.97
N LYS A 35 -15.05 -12.28 -2.48
CA LYS A 35 -16.15 -11.39 -2.89
C LYS A 35 -16.60 -10.43 -1.76
N MET A 36 -16.44 -10.81 -0.50
CA MET A 36 -16.76 -9.93 0.64
C MET A 36 -15.74 -8.82 0.84
N ALA A 37 -14.51 -9.02 0.39
CA ALA A 37 -13.42 -8.06 0.51
C ALA A 37 -13.11 -7.33 -0.81
N SER A 38 -13.55 -7.84 -1.96
CA SER A 38 -13.15 -7.32 -3.28
C SER A 38 -13.47 -5.84 -3.49
N GLY A 39 -14.57 -5.33 -2.95
CA GLY A 39 -14.91 -3.91 -3.02
C GLY A 39 -13.90 -2.98 -2.34
N MET A 40 -13.06 -3.51 -1.46
CA MET A 40 -11.95 -2.78 -0.85
C MET A 40 -10.88 -2.41 -1.90
N MET A 41 -10.65 -3.27 -2.89
CA MET A 41 -9.66 -3.03 -3.95
C MET A 41 -10.08 -1.91 -4.90
N GLU A 42 -11.35 -1.73 -5.13
CA GLU A 42 -11.87 -0.68 -6.02
C GLU A 42 -11.46 0.72 -5.53
N VAL A 43 -11.34 0.90 -4.21
CA VAL A 43 -10.85 2.17 -3.63
C VAL A 43 -9.46 2.54 -4.17
N PHE A 44 -8.59 1.57 -4.38
CA PHE A 44 -7.27 1.83 -4.96
C PHE A 44 -7.36 2.18 -6.45
N ALA A 45 -8.14 1.43 -7.21
CA ALA A 45 -8.33 1.70 -8.64
C ALA A 45 -8.99 3.07 -8.89
N ASP A 46 -10.08 3.38 -8.18
CA ASP A 46 -10.84 4.62 -8.33
C ASP A 46 -10.01 5.87 -7.99
N ASN A 47 -9.04 5.72 -7.13
CA ASN A 47 -8.22 6.84 -6.65
C ASN A 47 -6.79 6.86 -7.18
N LEU A 48 -6.43 5.97 -8.09
CA LEU A 48 -5.06 5.83 -8.61
C LEU A 48 -4.50 7.15 -9.14
N ALA A 49 -5.28 7.87 -9.96
CA ALA A 49 -4.86 9.15 -10.52
C ALA A 49 -4.57 10.22 -9.44
N THR A 50 -5.33 10.21 -8.35
CA THR A 50 -5.12 11.12 -7.22
C THR A 50 -3.80 10.83 -6.51
N TYR A 51 -3.49 9.56 -6.30
CA TYR A 51 -2.28 9.17 -5.56
C TYR A 51 -1.01 9.19 -6.41
N ARG A 52 -1.13 9.10 -7.74
CA ARG A 52 -0.05 9.45 -8.68
C ARG A 52 0.32 10.92 -8.56
N ARG A 53 -0.67 11.82 -8.58
CA ARG A 53 -0.41 13.26 -8.39
C ARG A 53 0.26 13.53 -7.04
N LYS A 54 -0.16 12.82 -5.99
CA LYS A 54 0.42 12.97 -4.66
C LYS A 54 1.89 12.53 -4.64
N ALA A 55 2.23 11.40 -5.23
CA ALA A 55 3.61 10.96 -5.37
C ALA A 55 4.45 12.00 -6.12
N ALA A 56 3.96 12.46 -7.28
CA ALA A 56 4.64 13.47 -8.08
C ALA A 56 4.86 14.81 -7.35
N MET A 57 3.89 15.27 -6.55
CA MET A 57 4.05 16.47 -5.70
C MET A 57 5.14 16.31 -4.64
N GLN A 58 5.48 15.10 -4.27
CA GLN A 58 6.54 14.77 -3.32
C GLN A 58 7.87 14.39 -4.00
N GLY A 59 7.92 14.43 -5.34
CA GLY A 59 9.10 14.12 -6.12
C GLY A 59 9.33 12.64 -6.39
N TYR A 60 8.28 11.82 -6.26
CA TYR A 60 8.32 10.38 -6.50
C TYR A 60 7.52 9.98 -7.75
N ASP A 61 7.90 8.86 -8.34
CA ASP A 61 7.15 8.20 -9.39
C ASP A 61 6.00 7.37 -8.82
N GLY A 62 5.12 6.88 -9.70
CA GLY A 62 4.06 5.95 -9.35
C GLY A 62 2.97 6.54 -8.46
N ALA A 63 2.36 5.70 -7.61
CA ALA A 63 1.25 6.06 -6.74
C ALA A 63 1.58 5.81 -5.26
N ARG A 64 1.49 6.87 -4.44
CA ARG A 64 1.71 6.80 -2.99
C ARG A 64 0.40 6.72 -2.23
N TRP A 65 0.21 5.65 -1.48
CA TRP A 65 -1.00 5.39 -0.69
C TRP A 65 -0.89 5.99 0.71
N PRO A 66 -1.86 6.80 1.15
CA PRO A 66 -1.86 7.35 2.50
C PRO A 66 -2.22 6.28 3.53
N LYS A 67 -1.88 6.54 4.78
CA LYS A 67 -2.33 5.70 5.90
C LYS A 67 -3.85 5.66 6.01
N THR A 68 -4.46 6.85 6.02
CA THR A 68 -5.90 7.04 6.18
C THR A 68 -6.41 8.11 5.23
N ILE A 69 -7.65 7.94 4.80
CA ILE A 69 -8.38 8.96 4.05
C ILE A 69 -9.69 9.31 4.79
N GLY A 70 -10.15 10.55 4.58
CA GLY A 70 -11.46 11.00 5.03
C GLY A 70 -12.58 10.54 4.10
N ASP A 71 -13.69 11.24 4.12
CA ASP A 71 -14.83 11.07 3.23
C ASP A 71 -14.51 11.37 1.75
N HIS A 72 -13.43 12.10 1.51
CA HIS A 72 -12.89 12.33 0.18
C HIS A 72 -11.49 11.70 0.05
N ALA A 73 -11.28 10.91 -0.96
CA ALA A 73 -10.06 10.13 -1.17
C ALA A 73 -8.75 10.93 -1.23
N TRP A 74 -8.84 12.21 -1.60
CA TRP A 74 -7.68 13.11 -1.65
C TRP A 74 -7.31 13.71 -0.28
N TRP A 75 -8.18 13.56 0.73
CA TRP A 75 -7.93 14.08 2.07
C TRP A 75 -7.21 13.07 2.94
N GLU A 76 -5.91 13.13 2.94
CA GLU A 76 -5.10 12.43 3.95
C GLU A 76 -5.22 13.15 5.29
N TRP A 77 -5.33 12.39 6.37
CA TRP A 77 -5.35 12.97 7.71
C TRP A 77 -4.01 13.63 8.02
N PRO A 78 -3.97 14.92 8.41
CA PRO A 78 -2.75 15.72 8.47
C PRO A 78 -1.95 15.50 9.76
N LEU A 79 -1.63 14.25 10.08
CA LEU A 79 -0.71 13.93 11.16
C LEU A 79 0.64 13.49 10.59
N GLU A 80 1.73 13.85 11.27
CA GLU A 80 3.08 13.45 10.88
C GLU A 80 3.21 11.93 10.70
N THR A 81 2.69 11.15 11.66
CA THR A 81 2.67 9.69 11.58
C THR A 81 1.95 9.19 10.34
N THR A 82 0.85 9.85 9.95
CA THR A 82 0.07 9.48 8.76
C THR A 82 0.85 9.71 7.47
N ALA A 83 1.53 10.86 7.38
CA ALA A 83 2.26 11.25 6.19
C ALA A 83 3.56 10.44 5.99
N LEU A 84 4.19 10.00 7.08
CA LEU A 84 5.50 9.34 7.04
C LEU A 84 5.43 7.81 7.13
N LEU A 85 4.27 7.24 7.40
CA LEU A 85 4.09 5.80 7.46
C LEU A 85 4.20 5.19 6.06
N ILE A 86 4.98 4.13 5.92
CA ILE A 86 5.27 3.54 4.61
C ILE A 86 4.99 2.04 4.51
N TRP A 87 4.71 1.37 5.61
CA TRP A 87 4.53 -0.08 5.59
C TRP A 87 3.30 -0.54 4.79
N GLN A 88 2.28 0.32 4.66
CA GLN A 88 1.06 0.02 3.90
C GLN A 88 1.24 0.14 2.37
N GLN A 89 2.36 0.66 1.88
CA GLN A 89 2.55 0.84 0.44
C GLN A 89 2.40 -0.46 -0.37
N PRO A 90 2.90 -1.63 0.07
CA PRO A 90 2.72 -2.89 -0.67
C PRO A 90 1.30 -3.45 -0.65
N HIS A 91 0.37 -2.93 0.16
CA HIS A 91 -0.96 -3.50 0.34
C HIS A 91 -1.72 -3.73 -0.98
N PRO A 92 -1.81 -2.74 -1.90
CA PRO A 92 -2.54 -2.95 -3.14
C PRO A 92 -1.97 -4.08 -3.99
N ILE A 93 -0.64 -4.21 -4.03
CA ILE A 93 0.04 -5.32 -4.71
C ILE A 93 -0.34 -6.66 -4.09
N PHE A 94 -0.32 -6.71 -2.76
CA PHE A 94 -0.65 -7.93 -2.02
C PHE A 94 -2.12 -8.33 -2.22
N TYR A 95 -3.05 -7.39 -2.17
CA TYR A 95 -4.46 -7.67 -2.40
C TYR A 95 -4.75 -8.11 -3.84
N ALA A 96 -4.12 -7.47 -4.82
CA ALA A 96 -4.20 -7.89 -6.21
C ALA A 96 -3.73 -9.34 -6.38
N GLU A 97 -2.62 -9.71 -5.74
CA GLU A 97 -2.13 -11.10 -5.72
C GLU A 97 -3.11 -12.05 -5.04
N LEU A 98 -3.78 -11.65 -3.96
CA LEU A 98 -4.81 -12.48 -3.33
C LEU A 98 -5.99 -12.72 -4.27
N GLU A 99 -6.44 -11.70 -5.00
CA GLU A 99 -7.50 -11.87 -6.01
C GLU A 99 -7.05 -12.78 -7.15
N TYR A 100 -5.83 -12.59 -7.65
CA TYR A 100 -5.27 -13.45 -8.68
C TYR A 100 -5.19 -14.92 -8.25
N ARG A 101 -4.83 -15.20 -7.02
CA ARG A 101 -4.80 -16.59 -6.49
C ARG A 101 -6.18 -17.22 -6.41
N GLN A 102 -7.23 -16.41 -6.22
CA GLN A 102 -8.62 -16.89 -6.26
C GLN A 102 -9.10 -17.07 -7.71
N HIS A 103 -8.68 -16.20 -8.60
CA HIS A 103 -9.09 -16.14 -10.00
C HIS A 103 -7.85 -15.92 -10.91
N PRO A 104 -7.05 -16.99 -11.17
CA PRO A 104 -5.78 -16.87 -11.89
C PRO A 104 -6.00 -16.73 -13.41
N THR A 105 -6.55 -15.59 -13.82
CA THR A 105 -6.88 -15.29 -15.21
C THR A 105 -6.09 -14.09 -15.72
N ARG A 106 -5.94 -13.99 -17.04
CA ARG A 106 -5.38 -12.81 -17.70
C ARG A 106 -6.19 -11.56 -17.40
N GLU A 107 -7.50 -11.67 -17.32
CA GLU A 107 -8.41 -10.58 -16.99
C GLU A 107 -8.10 -10.01 -15.60
N THR A 108 -7.88 -10.85 -14.60
CA THR A 108 -7.49 -10.39 -13.23
C THR A 108 -6.17 -9.64 -13.26
N LEU A 109 -5.18 -10.13 -14.00
CA LEU A 109 -3.89 -9.46 -14.15
C LEU A 109 -4.04 -8.07 -14.80
N GLU A 110 -4.80 -7.98 -15.89
CA GLU A 110 -5.01 -6.72 -16.60
C GLU A 110 -5.85 -5.73 -15.78
N LYS A 111 -6.84 -6.22 -15.05
CA LYS A 111 -7.66 -5.40 -14.16
C LYS A 111 -6.83 -4.61 -13.14
N TRP A 112 -5.85 -5.24 -12.54
CA TRP A 112 -5.06 -4.65 -11.46
C TRP A 112 -3.66 -4.18 -11.88
N ARG A 113 -3.31 -4.35 -13.16
CA ARG A 113 -1.99 -4.03 -13.68
C ARG A 113 -1.48 -2.66 -13.26
N ASP A 114 -2.30 -1.64 -13.49
CA ASP A 114 -1.87 -0.27 -13.25
C ASP A 114 -1.72 0.03 -11.75
N VAL A 115 -2.61 -0.51 -10.90
CA VAL A 115 -2.48 -0.38 -9.44
C VAL A 115 -1.20 -1.05 -8.95
N VAL A 116 -0.89 -2.25 -9.44
CA VAL A 116 0.31 -3.01 -9.05
C VAL A 116 1.58 -2.29 -9.48
N PHE A 117 1.67 -1.85 -10.73
CA PHE A 117 2.90 -1.26 -11.26
C PHE A 117 3.13 0.15 -10.75
N GLU A 118 2.10 0.99 -10.68
CA GLU A 118 2.23 2.33 -10.12
C GLU A 118 2.61 2.31 -8.63
N THR A 119 2.12 1.31 -7.89
CA THR A 119 2.56 1.07 -6.51
C THR A 119 4.04 0.67 -6.46
N ALA A 120 4.45 -0.26 -7.31
CA ALA A 120 5.85 -0.70 -7.37
C ALA A 120 6.80 0.41 -7.82
N ASP A 121 6.38 1.25 -8.77
CA ASP A 121 7.15 2.40 -9.24
C ASP A 121 7.36 3.42 -8.11
N PHE A 122 6.32 3.71 -7.30
CA PHE A 122 6.50 4.52 -6.11
C PHE A 122 7.51 3.91 -5.14
N MET A 123 7.37 2.63 -4.84
CA MET A 123 8.26 1.94 -3.91
C MET A 123 9.71 1.95 -4.41
N ALA A 124 9.94 1.76 -5.71
CA ALA A 124 11.26 1.81 -6.31
C ALA A 124 11.86 3.23 -6.27
N SER A 125 11.06 4.25 -6.59
CA SER A 125 11.53 5.66 -6.58
C SER A 125 11.77 6.21 -5.17
N TYR A 126 11.07 5.68 -4.16
CA TYR A 126 11.26 6.07 -2.76
C TYR A 126 12.56 5.51 -2.18
N ALA A 127 12.96 4.31 -2.61
CA ALA A 127 14.17 3.66 -2.12
C ALA A 127 15.42 4.41 -2.63
N HIS A 128 16.24 4.90 -1.73
CA HIS A 128 17.48 5.60 -2.06
C HIS A 128 18.65 4.63 -2.26
N TYR A 129 19.42 4.82 -3.31
CA TYR A 129 20.65 4.05 -3.51
C TYR A 129 21.82 4.67 -2.76
N ASP A 130 22.34 3.95 -1.77
CA ASP A 130 23.55 4.27 -1.02
C ASP A 130 24.76 3.70 -1.77
N ALA A 131 25.40 4.54 -2.56
CA ALA A 131 26.57 4.15 -3.37
C ALA A 131 27.80 3.72 -2.54
N ALA A 132 27.92 4.20 -1.31
CA ALA A 132 29.04 3.84 -0.44
C ALA A 132 28.88 2.42 0.11
N ALA A 133 27.65 1.98 0.32
CA ALA A 133 27.33 0.66 0.84
C ALA A 133 26.84 -0.31 -0.25
N ASP A 134 26.75 0.15 -1.51
CA ASP A 134 26.25 -0.61 -2.68
C ASP A 134 24.89 -1.29 -2.40
N ARG A 135 23.94 -0.50 -1.90
CA ARG A 135 22.60 -1.00 -1.55
C ARG A 135 21.53 0.05 -1.63
N TYR A 136 20.28 -0.38 -1.81
CA TYR A 136 19.11 0.47 -1.59
C TYR A 136 18.75 0.54 -0.12
N VAL A 137 18.31 1.70 0.31
CA VAL A 137 17.88 1.98 1.68
C VAL A 137 16.50 2.63 1.69
N LEU A 138 15.69 2.29 2.70
CA LEU A 138 14.53 3.09 3.08
C LEU A 138 15.02 4.13 4.09
N GLY A 139 15.20 5.36 3.63
CA GLY A 139 15.76 6.46 4.40
C GLY A 139 14.71 7.30 5.11
N TYR A 140 15.18 8.21 5.94
CA TYR A 140 14.36 9.16 6.65
C TYR A 140 13.99 10.37 5.76
N PRO A 141 12.85 11.09 6.05
CA PRO A 141 11.96 10.82 7.19
C PRO A 141 10.97 9.68 6.88
N LEU A 142 10.90 8.70 7.77
CA LEU A 142 9.89 7.63 7.70
C LEU A 142 9.43 7.23 9.11
N GLN A 143 8.18 6.81 9.24
CA GLN A 143 7.64 6.24 10.45
C GLN A 143 7.45 4.72 10.29
N VAL A 144 7.79 4.00 11.35
CA VAL A 144 7.62 2.54 11.41
C VAL A 144 6.18 2.15 11.71
N VAL A 145 5.82 0.90 11.40
CA VAL A 145 4.50 0.33 11.65
C VAL A 145 4.02 0.50 13.11
N GLY A 146 4.92 0.44 14.07
CA GLY A 146 4.60 0.63 15.49
C GLY A 146 4.43 2.09 15.94
N GLU A 147 4.65 3.06 15.06
CA GLU A 147 4.54 4.52 15.32
C GLU A 147 5.32 5.00 16.55
N ASN A 148 6.38 4.30 16.90
CA ASN A 148 7.15 4.51 18.14
C ASN A 148 8.64 4.81 17.91
N ALA A 149 9.04 5.10 16.68
CA ALA A 149 10.41 5.49 16.34
C ALA A 149 10.47 7.00 16.01
N ASP A 150 11.65 7.60 16.14
CA ASP A 150 11.87 8.96 15.64
C ASP A 150 12.00 8.93 14.11
N PRO A 151 11.04 9.50 13.38
CA PRO A 151 11.05 9.42 11.91
C PRO A 151 12.22 10.17 11.27
N ARG A 152 12.87 11.09 12.00
CA ARG A 152 14.01 11.86 11.49
C ARG A 152 15.33 11.09 11.47
N THR A 153 15.38 9.96 12.17
CA THR A 153 16.61 9.15 12.29
C THR A 153 16.42 7.70 11.91
N THR A 154 15.18 7.29 11.66
CA THR A 154 14.85 5.90 11.30
C THR A 154 15.32 5.58 9.88
N ILE A 155 16.07 4.51 9.75
CA ILE A 155 16.57 3.99 8.47
C ILE A 155 16.46 2.47 8.44
N ASN A 156 16.05 1.91 7.33
CA ASN A 156 16.00 0.47 7.07
C ASN A 156 15.25 -0.33 8.17
N PRO A 157 14.05 0.08 8.58
CA PRO A 157 13.33 -0.71 9.57
C PRO A 157 12.97 -2.08 9.00
N THR A 158 13.26 -3.12 9.76
CA THR A 158 13.25 -4.52 9.29
C THR A 158 11.88 -4.97 8.78
N PHE A 159 10.81 -4.56 9.45
CA PHE A 159 9.44 -4.91 9.07
C PHE A 159 9.10 -4.35 7.68
N GLU A 160 9.34 -3.07 7.49
CA GLU A 160 9.09 -2.37 6.24
C GLU A 160 9.93 -2.92 5.10
N LEU A 161 11.22 -3.14 5.31
CA LEU A 161 12.11 -3.74 4.30
C LEU A 161 11.59 -5.12 3.86
N SER A 162 11.21 -5.98 4.80
CA SER A 162 10.72 -7.32 4.51
C SER A 162 9.43 -7.29 3.69
N TYR A 163 8.49 -6.43 4.08
CA TYR A 163 7.21 -6.35 3.39
C TYR A 163 7.32 -5.63 2.03
N TRP A 164 8.16 -4.61 1.92
CA TRP A 164 8.45 -3.95 0.64
C TRP A 164 9.10 -4.92 -0.34
N LEU A 165 10.06 -5.72 0.10
CA LEU A 165 10.67 -6.76 -0.73
C LEU A 165 9.62 -7.77 -1.21
N THR A 166 8.68 -8.15 -0.35
CA THR A 166 7.56 -9.03 -0.72
C THR A 166 6.68 -8.39 -1.80
N GLY A 167 6.30 -7.12 -1.64
CA GLY A 167 5.51 -6.39 -2.64
C GLY A 167 6.22 -6.28 -3.99
N LEU A 168 7.50 -5.89 -4.01
CA LEU A 168 8.28 -5.77 -5.25
C LEU A 168 8.47 -7.11 -5.95
N ARG A 169 8.67 -8.21 -5.20
CA ARG A 169 8.72 -9.56 -5.78
C ARG A 169 7.41 -9.95 -6.43
N ILE A 170 6.28 -9.66 -5.81
CA ILE A 170 4.95 -9.91 -6.39
C ILE A 170 4.77 -9.09 -7.67
N ALA A 171 5.13 -7.82 -7.66
CA ALA A 171 5.06 -6.98 -8.87
C ALA A 171 5.94 -7.51 -10.00
N GLY A 172 7.13 -8.04 -9.69
CA GLY A 172 7.98 -8.75 -10.65
C GLY A 172 7.30 -9.97 -11.27
N LEU A 173 6.68 -10.82 -10.43
CA LEU A 173 5.89 -11.96 -10.90
C LEU A 173 4.72 -11.54 -11.79
N TRP A 174 4.08 -10.42 -11.48
CA TRP A 174 2.99 -9.88 -12.29
C TRP A 174 3.49 -9.45 -13.68
N ARG A 175 4.66 -8.84 -13.75
CA ARG A 175 5.30 -8.49 -15.02
C ARG A 175 5.58 -9.73 -15.87
N GLU A 176 6.13 -10.78 -15.27
CA GLU A 176 6.37 -12.06 -15.96
C GLU A 176 5.08 -12.72 -16.47
N ARG A 177 4.01 -12.70 -15.68
CA ARG A 177 2.71 -13.27 -16.05
C ARG A 177 2.01 -12.50 -17.18
N LEU A 178 2.27 -11.20 -17.27
CA LEU A 178 1.69 -10.35 -18.32
C LEU A 178 2.44 -10.42 -19.65
N GLY A 179 3.73 -10.78 -19.63
CA GLY A 179 4.61 -10.91 -20.80
C GLY A 179 5.35 -9.62 -21.09
#